data_ffb6789eb6531a0d6553b3ae7fd73d28
#
_entry.id   ffb6789eb6531a0d6553b3ae7fd73d28
#
_cell.length_a   1.000
_cell.length_b   1.000
_cell.length_c   1.000
_cell.angle_alpha   90.00
_cell.angle_beta   90.00
_cell.angle_gamma   90.00
#
_symmetry.space_group_name_H-M   'P 1'
#
loop_
_entity.id
_entity.type
_entity.pdbx_description
1 polymer ?
#
loop_
_entity_poly.entity_id
_entity_poly.type
_entity_poly.pdbx_seq_one_letter_code
_entity_poly.pdbx_strand_id
1 'polypeptide(L)'
;MNISRKLAAGILLGMTALAGNAPADGNSSSGTTILKEGKEMELEQRWDKTFPKSDKVEHRKVSFRNRYGITLAGDLYTPRGSHGKLAAIAVSGPFGAVKEQASGLYAQTMAERGFLTLAFDPSYTGESGGEPRNVASPDINTEDFSAAVDFLSTLDLVDASRIGIIGICGFGGMGLNAAAMDTRIKAAVASTMYDMTRVTANGYFDAMDADARYEARRQLNEQRTRDARAGTFAPAPGLPSALSGDEPQFVKDYFDYYKTKCGFHPRSINSNGAWNATSSLSFMTMPILAYASEIRSAVLLIHGEKAHSRYFSEDAFKKLSGDNKELLIIPNASHTDLYDGMDVIPFDRIEAFFTSNL
;
A
#
# COMPACT_ATOMS: atom_id res chain seq x y z
N MET A 1 25.53 8.27 -20.13
CA MET A 1 25.21 7.85 -18.75
C MET A 1 24.21 8.77 -18.04
N ASN A 2 23.53 9.70 -18.72
CA ASN A 2 22.64 10.70 -18.12
C ASN A 2 21.16 10.61 -18.47
N ILE A 3 20.74 9.71 -19.34
CA ILE A 3 19.34 9.57 -19.78
C ILE A 3 18.57 8.62 -18.84
N SER A 4 19.19 7.57 -18.33
CA SER A 4 18.55 6.60 -17.42
C SER A 4 18.14 7.17 -16.05
N ARG A 5 18.82 8.22 -15.56
CA ARG A 5 18.51 8.84 -14.26
C ARG A 5 17.25 9.71 -14.29
N LYS A 6 16.92 10.30 -15.42
CA LYS A 6 15.73 11.17 -15.56
C LYS A 6 14.44 10.38 -15.77
N LEU A 7 14.51 9.23 -16.44
CA LEU A 7 13.33 8.39 -16.67
C LEU A 7 12.90 7.61 -15.41
N ALA A 8 13.85 7.10 -14.63
CA ALA A 8 13.52 6.33 -13.43
C ALA A 8 12.78 7.14 -12.34
N ALA A 9 13.03 8.44 -12.25
CA ALA A 9 12.36 9.32 -11.28
C ALA A 9 10.90 9.63 -11.64
N GLY A 10 10.53 9.57 -12.92
CA GLY A 10 9.21 9.98 -13.38
C GLY A 10 8.13 8.91 -13.38
N ILE A 11 8.50 7.64 -13.46
CA ILE A 11 7.54 6.59 -13.82
C ILE A 11 6.90 5.91 -12.61
N LEU A 12 7.57 5.79 -11.49
CA LEU A 12 6.98 5.15 -10.30
C LEU A 12 6.37 6.13 -9.31
N LEU A 13 6.80 7.34 -9.37
CA LEU A 13 6.33 8.37 -8.46
C LEU A 13 5.20 9.17 -9.05
N GLY A 14 4.61 8.91 -10.16
CA GLY A 14 3.47 9.70 -10.60
C GLY A 14 3.31 11.11 -9.98
N MET A 15 4.35 11.55 -9.31
CA MET A 15 4.38 12.67 -8.37
C MET A 15 5.40 13.75 -8.71
N THR A 16 6.29 13.55 -9.69
CA THR A 16 7.18 14.62 -10.15
C THR A 16 6.72 15.11 -11.51
N ALA A 17 6.29 16.33 -11.53
CA ALA A 17 5.61 17.00 -12.62
C ALA A 17 6.40 17.08 -13.92
N LEU A 18 5.72 16.82 -15.01
CA LEU A 18 5.82 17.63 -16.24
C LEU A 18 4.44 17.67 -16.88
N ALA A 19 3.93 18.87 -17.02
CA ALA A 19 2.62 19.13 -17.58
C ALA A 19 2.57 18.76 -19.07
N GLY A 20 1.65 17.85 -19.39
CA GLY A 20 1.16 17.66 -20.76
C GLY A 20 -0.35 17.53 -20.68
N ASN A 21 -1.05 18.43 -21.32
CA ASN A 21 -2.50 18.41 -21.44
C ASN A 21 -2.95 17.18 -22.23
N ALA A 22 -3.83 16.38 -21.66
CA ALA A 22 -4.70 15.48 -22.41
C ALA A 22 -6.13 15.58 -21.88
N PRO A 23 -7.13 15.60 -22.75
CA PRO A 23 -8.52 15.79 -22.37
C PRO A 23 -9.08 14.48 -21.76
N ALA A 24 -9.94 14.65 -20.77
CA ALA A 24 -10.74 13.56 -20.20
C ALA A 24 -11.95 13.32 -21.11
N ASP A 25 -12.05 12.12 -21.63
CA ASP A 25 -13.30 11.56 -22.15
C ASP A 25 -13.43 10.10 -21.72
N GLY A 26 -14.61 9.74 -21.23
CA GLY A 26 -14.93 8.32 -21.11
C GLY A 26 -15.69 7.94 -19.85
N ASN A 27 -16.96 8.21 -19.86
CA ASN A 27 -18.00 7.71 -18.97
C ASN A 27 -18.00 6.18 -18.87
N SER A 28 -17.79 5.62 -17.69
CA SER A 28 -18.26 4.28 -17.37
C SER A 28 -18.92 4.30 -16.00
N SER A 29 -20.24 4.20 -16.01
CA SER A 29 -21.10 4.08 -14.85
C SER A 29 -20.91 2.72 -14.19
N SER A 30 -20.17 2.66 -13.11
CA SER A 30 -20.38 1.67 -12.06
C SER A 30 -20.67 2.43 -10.78
N GLY A 31 -21.85 2.19 -10.22
CA GLY A 31 -22.36 2.94 -9.09
C GLY A 31 -21.50 2.81 -7.85
N THR A 32 -20.61 3.77 -7.65
CA THR A 32 -19.93 4.00 -6.38
C THR A 32 -20.46 5.30 -5.84
N THR A 33 -21.39 5.24 -4.92
CA THR A 33 -21.91 6.42 -4.22
C THR A 33 -20.98 6.70 -3.06
N ILE A 34 -20.18 7.76 -3.19
CA ILE A 34 -19.36 8.27 -2.10
C ILE A 34 -20.23 9.13 -1.21
N LEU A 35 -20.15 8.88 0.09
CA LEU A 35 -21.03 9.44 1.10
C LEU A 35 -20.91 10.95 1.23
N LYS A 36 -22.02 11.64 1.05
CA LYS A 36 -22.40 12.78 1.88
C LYS A 36 -22.88 12.23 3.21
N GLU A 37 -22.60 12.92 4.32
CA GLU A 37 -22.94 12.51 5.68
C GLU A 37 -24.25 11.74 5.78
N GLY A 38 -24.18 10.51 6.32
CA GLY A 38 -25.35 9.70 6.65
C GLY A 38 -25.79 8.63 5.64
N LYS A 39 -25.13 8.45 4.49
CA LYS A 39 -25.44 7.31 3.59
C LYS A 39 -24.51 6.13 3.86
N GLU A 40 -25.09 4.93 3.88
CA GLU A 40 -24.32 3.67 3.92
C GLU A 40 -23.47 3.55 2.66
N MET A 41 -22.23 3.05 2.83
CA MET A 41 -21.32 2.78 1.73
C MET A 41 -21.78 1.51 1.00
N GLU A 42 -22.09 1.62 -0.29
CA GLU A 42 -22.37 0.45 -1.12
C GLU A 42 -21.03 -0.19 -1.56
N LEU A 43 -20.82 -1.43 -1.15
CA LEU A 43 -19.63 -2.21 -1.49
C LEU A 43 -19.95 -3.28 -2.54
N GLU A 44 -19.06 -3.51 -3.49
CA GLU A 44 -19.19 -4.55 -4.51
C GLU A 44 -19.27 -5.95 -3.85
N GLN A 45 -20.36 -6.66 -4.02
CA GLN A 45 -20.59 -7.96 -3.40
C GLN A 45 -20.11 -9.14 -4.25
N ARG A 46 -19.93 -8.96 -5.57
CA ARG A 46 -19.37 -9.99 -6.44
C ARG A 46 -17.90 -10.23 -6.11
N TRP A 47 -17.45 -11.47 -6.35
CA TRP A 47 -16.03 -11.78 -6.27
C TRP A 47 -15.32 -11.21 -7.49
N ASP A 48 -14.73 -10.03 -7.35
CA ASP A 48 -14.03 -9.30 -8.40
C ASP A 48 -12.50 -9.21 -8.18
N LYS A 49 -11.98 -10.14 -7.37
CA LYS A 49 -10.58 -10.18 -6.99
C LYS A 49 -9.70 -10.82 -8.07
N THR A 50 -8.43 -10.44 -8.11
CA THR A 50 -7.45 -10.95 -9.07
C THR A 50 -6.97 -12.38 -8.75
N PHE A 51 -7.46 -12.97 -7.67
CA PHE A 51 -7.14 -14.32 -7.21
C PHE A 51 -8.42 -15.15 -6.97
N PRO A 52 -8.34 -16.48 -7.02
CA PRO A 52 -9.50 -17.34 -6.82
C PRO A 52 -10.01 -17.30 -5.38
N LYS A 53 -11.33 -17.48 -5.23
CA LYS A 53 -11.96 -17.58 -3.91
C LYS A 53 -11.63 -18.93 -3.26
N SER A 54 -11.21 -18.87 -2.01
CA SER A 54 -10.98 -20.08 -1.19
C SER A 54 -12.28 -20.60 -0.57
N ASP A 55 -12.41 -21.90 -0.50
CA ASP A 55 -13.48 -22.59 0.22
C ASP A 55 -13.15 -22.84 1.72
N LYS A 56 -11.90 -22.60 2.12
CA LYS A 56 -11.42 -22.76 3.50
C LYS A 56 -11.75 -21.59 4.40
N VAL A 57 -12.16 -20.46 3.83
CA VAL A 57 -12.43 -19.22 4.57
C VAL A 57 -13.84 -18.69 4.29
N GLU A 58 -14.38 -17.97 5.26
CA GLU A 58 -15.55 -17.11 5.07
C GLU A 58 -15.08 -15.71 4.74
N HIS A 59 -15.74 -15.09 3.78
CA HIS A 59 -15.43 -13.74 3.33
C HIS A 59 -16.68 -12.86 3.44
N ARG A 60 -16.50 -11.66 3.98
CA ARG A 60 -17.52 -10.61 3.97
C ARG A 60 -16.89 -9.23 3.81
N LYS A 61 -17.62 -8.34 3.14
CA LYS A 61 -17.27 -6.91 3.06
C LYS A 61 -17.58 -6.24 4.40
N VAL A 62 -16.72 -5.32 4.80
CA VAL A 62 -16.88 -4.52 6.02
C VAL A 62 -16.51 -3.08 5.74
N SER A 63 -17.00 -2.17 6.59
CA SER A 63 -16.55 -0.78 6.62
C SER A 63 -16.24 -0.35 8.06
N PHE A 64 -15.27 0.54 8.21
CA PHE A 64 -14.87 1.11 9.49
C PHE A 64 -14.34 2.53 9.27
N ARG A 65 -14.14 3.30 10.32
CA ARG A 65 -13.69 4.70 10.22
C ARG A 65 -12.33 4.89 10.84
N ASN A 66 -11.51 5.72 10.21
CA ASN A 66 -10.31 6.23 10.84
C ASN A 66 -10.62 7.48 11.73
N ARG A 67 -9.66 7.93 12.52
CA ARG A 67 -9.82 9.10 13.42
C ARG A 67 -10.09 10.41 12.67
N TYR A 68 -9.84 10.47 11.37
CA TYR A 68 -10.17 11.62 10.52
C TYR A 68 -11.61 11.58 9.99
N GLY A 69 -12.39 10.57 10.38
CA GLY A 69 -13.77 10.38 9.95
C GLY A 69 -13.93 9.79 8.56
N ILE A 70 -12.84 9.37 7.90
CA ILE A 70 -12.89 8.73 6.59
C ILE A 70 -13.35 7.28 6.79
N THR A 71 -14.37 6.86 6.04
CA THR A 71 -14.85 5.47 6.05
C THR A 71 -13.97 4.63 5.11
N LEU A 72 -13.41 3.56 5.65
CA LEU A 72 -12.57 2.60 4.93
C LEU A 72 -13.40 1.37 4.56
N ALA A 73 -13.13 0.81 3.37
CA ALA A 73 -13.70 -0.44 2.89
C ALA A 73 -12.71 -1.58 3.08
N GLY A 74 -13.19 -2.70 3.60
CA GLY A 74 -12.36 -3.89 3.85
C GLY A 74 -13.03 -5.19 3.43
N ASP A 75 -12.20 -6.18 3.21
CA ASP A 75 -12.54 -7.59 3.04
C ASP A 75 -12.08 -8.35 4.27
N LEU A 76 -13.02 -8.85 5.06
CA LEU A 76 -12.76 -9.67 6.24
C LEU A 76 -12.81 -11.14 5.86
N TYR A 77 -11.74 -11.87 6.20
CA TYR A 77 -11.62 -13.31 5.99
C TYR A 77 -11.53 -14.02 7.35
N THR A 78 -12.39 -15.00 7.56
CA THR A 78 -12.44 -15.80 8.80
C THR A 78 -12.20 -17.25 8.46
N PRO A 79 -11.27 -17.96 9.12
CA PRO A 79 -11.07 -19.39 8.93
C PRO A 79 -12.35 -20.17 9.20
N ARG A 80 -12.74 -21.08 8.30
CA ARG A 80 -13.93 -21.94 8.54
C ARG A 80 -13.67 -22.92 9.68
N GLY A 81 -14.67 -23.13 10.50
CA GLY A 81 -14.59 -24.07 11.62
C GLY A 81 -13.67 -23.61 12.77
N SER A 82 -13.27 -22.35 12.77
CA SER A 82 -12.51 -21.79 13.88
C SER A 82 -13.34 -21.71 15.16
N HIS A 83 -12.72 -21.93 16.30
CA HIS A 83 -13.34 -21.87 17.62
C HIS A 83 -12.53 -20.95 18.56
N GLY A 84 -13.23 -20.20 19.41
CA GLY A 84 -12.61 -19.25 20.33
C GLY A 84 -12.10 -17.98 19.66
N LYS A 85 -11.27 -17.23 20.39
CA LYS A 85 -10.68 -15.99 19.90
C LYS A 85 -9.43 -16.24 19.06
N LEU A 86 -9.35 -15.58 17.91
CA LEU A 86 -8.28 -15.69 16.94
C LEU A 86 -7.30 -14.52 17.07
N ALA A 87 -6.04 -14.76 16.77
CA ALA A 87 -5.12 -13.70 16.40
C ALA A 87 -5.57 -13.07 15.07
N ALA A 88 -5.39 -11.76 14.92
CA ALA A 88 -5.86 -11.04 13.74
C ALA A 88 -4.73 -10.29 13.02
N ILE A 89 -4.87 -10.13 11.70
CA ILE A 89 -3.88 -9.46 10.85
C ILE A 89 -4.59 -8.47 9.91
N ALA A 90 -4.22 -7.19 9.98
CA ALA A 90 -4.63 -6.20 8.99
C ALA A 90 -3.61 -6.12 7.86
N VAL A 91 -4.08 -6.07 6.60
CA VAL A 91 -3.24 -6.15 5.40
C VAL A 91 -3.58 -5.01 4.45
N SER A 92 -2.57 -4.26 3.97
CA SER A 92 -2.77 -3.24 2.93
C SER A 92 -1.58 -3.09 1.99
N GLY A 93 -1.85 -2.47 0.85
CA GLY A 93 -0.89 -2.25 -0.23
C GLY A 93 -1.03 -3.27 -1.37
N PRO A 94 -0.22 -3.16 -2.41
CA PRO A 94 0.79 -2.13 -2.70
C PRO A 94 0.26 -0.70 -2.83
N PHE A 95 1.16 0.29 -2.85
CA PHE A 95 0.80 1.70 -3.04
C PHE A 95 0.18 1.92 -4.44
N GLY A 96 -1.10 2.33 -4.47
CA GLY A 96 -1.88 2.45 -5.70
C GLY A 96 -2.61 1.18 -6.14
N ALA A 97 -2.49 0.08 -5.39
CA ALA A 97 -3.33 -1.10 -5.52
C ALA A 97 -4.63 -0.97 -4.71
N VAL A 98 -5.50 -1.96 -4.84
CA VAL A 98 -6.72 -2.12 -4.04
C VAL A 98 -6.72 -3.48 -3.34
N LYS A 99 -7.59 -3.62 -2.33
CA LYS A 99 -7.73 -4.85 -1.53
C LYS A 99 -8.12 -6.10 -2.33
N GLU A 100 -8.58 -5.93 -3.55
CA GLU A 100 -8.89 -7.01 -4.49
C GLU A 100 -7.66 -7.61 -5.19
N GLN A 101 -6.47 -7.02 -4.95
CA GLN A 101 -5.19 -7.44 -5.53
C GLN A 101 -4.30 -8.11 -4.44
N ALA A 102 -3.01 -7.82 -4.40
CA ALA A 102 -2.02 -8.47 -3.53
C ALA A 102 -2.45 -8.52 -2.04
N SER A 103 -2.95 -7.43 -1.47
CA SER A 103 -3.33 -7.42 -0.05
C SER A 103 -4.45 -8.41 0.28
N GLY A 104 -5.43 -8.56 -0.62
CA GLY A 104 -6.48 -9.56 -0.47
C GLY A 104 -5.96 -10.99 -0.60
N LEU A 105 -5.02 -11.24 -1.52
CA LEU A 105 -4.36 -12.54 -1.65
C LEU A 105 -3.62 -12.92 -0.37
N TYR A 106 -2.81 -12.01 0.18
CA TYR A 106 -2.13 -12.22 1.45
C TYR A 106 -3.11 -12.47 2.59
N ALA A 107 -4.18 -11.67 2.68
CA ALA A 107 -5.19 -11.82 3.71
C ALA A 107 -5.90 -13.17 3.63
N GLN A 108 -6.38 -13.57 2.44
CA GLN A 108 -7.02 -14.88 2.25
C GLN A 108 -6.05 -16.01 2.61
N THR A 109 -4.81 -15.95 2.14
CA THR A 109 -3.81 -16.99 2.38
C THR A 109 -3.48 -17.14 3.86
N MET A 110 -3.37 -16.03 4.60
CA MET A 110 -3.14 -16.07 6.05
C MET A 110 -4.39 -16.52 6.81
N ALA A 111 -5.60 -16.25 6.30
CA ALA A 111 -6.82 -16.78 6.88
C ALA A 111 -6.94 -18.30 6.72
N GLU A 112 -6.49 -18.85 5.58
CA GLU A 112 -6.39 -20.31 5.39
C GLU A 112 -5.44 -20.98 6.40
N ARG A 113 -4.54 -20.21 7.00
CA ARG A 113 -3.57 -20.62 8.02
C ARG A 113 -4.00 -20.34 9.46
N GLY A 114 -5.28 -19.95 9.66
CA GLY A 114 -5.89 -19.88 10.98
C GLY A 114 -5.93 -18.49 11.62
N PHE A 115 -5.54 -17.43 10.92
CA PHE A 115 -5.68 -16.05 11.40
C PHE A 115 -7.01 -15.44 10.94
N LEU A 116 -7.63 -14.57 11.71
CA LEU A 116 -8.67 -13.69 11.19
C LEU A 116 -7.98 -12.53 10.48
N THR A 117 -8.32 -12.24 9.23
CA THR A 117 -7.59 -11.23 8.46
C THR A 117 -8.51 -10.20 7.83
N LEU A 118 -7.99 -8.98 7.70
CA LEU A 118 -8.67 -7.84 7.11
C LEU A 118 -7.78 -7.21 6.03
N ALA A 119 -8.14 -7.37 4.74
CA ALA A 119 -7.56 -6.54 3.68
C ALA A 119 -8.39 -5.27 3.52
N PHE A 120 -7.76 -4.10 3.42
CA PHE A 120 -8.49 -2.83 3.30
C PHE A 120 -7.92 -1.92 2.22
N ASP A 121 -8.81 -1.14 1.60
CA ASP A 121 -8.40 -0.01 0.76
C ASP A 121 -8.00 1.16 1.64
N PRO A 122 -6.87 1.81 1.36
CA PRO A 122 -6.50 3.04 2.04
C PRO A 122 -7.49 4.18 1.79
N SER A 123 -7.50 5.17 2.68
CA SER A 123 -8.23 6.42 2.48
C SER A 123 -8.01 7.00 1.09
N TYR A 124 -9.05 7.54 0.49
CA TYR A 124 -9.10 8.18 -0.84
C TYR A 124 -8.98 7.24 -2.04
N THR A 125 -8.88 5.92 -1.84
CA THR A 125 -8.64 4.94 -2.91
C THR A 125 -9.66 3.80 -2.89
N GLY A 126 -9.76 3.08 -4.00
CA GLY A 126 -10.62 1.92 -4.12
C GLY A 126 -12.07 2.19 -3.74
N GLU A 127 -12.64 1.36 -2.88
CA GLU A 127 -13.99 1.54 -2.31
C GLU A 127 -13.99 2.40 -1.03
N SER A 128 -12.83 2.75 -0.47
CA SER A 128 -12.73 3.63 0.69
C SER A 128 -13.12 5.07 0.34
N GLY A 129 -13.63 5.78 1.32
CA GLY A 129 -14.04 7.18 1.19
C GLY A 129 -12.86 8.17 1.17
N GLY A 130 -13.22 9.43 1.29
CA GLY A 130 -12.29 10.56 1.27
C GLY A 130 -12.32 11.34 -0.05
N GLU A 131 -12.32 12.66 0.07
CA GLU A 131 -12.30 13.61 -1.05
C GLU A 131 -11.18 14.63 -0.85
N PRO A 132 -10.51 15.06 -1.92
CA PRO A 132 -10.65 14.57 -3.30
C PRO A 132 -10.11 13.13 -3.44
N ARG A 133 -10.53 12.42 -4.48
CA ARG A 133 -10.06 11.04 -4.73
C ARG A 133 -8.58 11.01 -5.10
N ASN A 134 -7.98 9.82 -4.91
CA ASN A 134 -6.59 9.52 -5.29
C ASN A 134 -5.55 10.42 -4.60
N VAL A 135 -5.85 10.85 -3.38
CA VAL A 135 -4.88 11.50 -2.50
C VAL A 135 -4.06 10.45 -1.77
N ALA A 136 -2.77 10.69 -1.63
CA ALA A 136 -1.91 9.96 -0.71
C ALA A 136 -1.40 10.89 0.39
N SER A 137 -1.31 10.38 1.60
CA SER A 137 -0.79 11.10 2.77
C SER A 137 -0.01 10.17 3.68
N PRO A 138 1.24 10.47 4.04
CA PRO A 138 2.02 9.64 4.97
C PRO A 138 1.32 9.46 6.31
N ASP A 139 0.68 10.51 6.83
CA ASP A 139 -0.02 10.49 8.10
C ASP A 139 -1.33 9.68 8.01
N ILE A 140 -2.21 10.04 7.08
CA ILE A 140 -3.54 9.41 6.97
C ILE A 140 -3.42 7.92 6.58
N ASN A 141 -2.52 7.58 5.65
CA ASN A 141 -2.36 6.19 5.24
C ASN A 141 -1.63 5.33 6.29
N THR A 142 -0.83 5.93 7.18
CA THR A 142 -0.34 5.26 8.39
C THR A 142 -1.48 5.02 9.38
N GLU A 143 -2.32 6.04 9.61
CA GLU A 143 -3.49 5.96 10.48
C GLU A 143 -4.48 4.89 10.05
N ASP A 144 -4.64 4.64 8.75
CA ASP A 144 -5.55 3.61 8.23
C ASP A 144 -5.23 2.21 8.79
N PHE A 145 -3.96 1.91 9.12
CA PHE A 145 -3.60 0.68 9.85
C PHE A 145 -4.11 0.69 11.29
N SER A 146 -3.99 1.81 12.01
CA SER A 146 -4.52 1.91 13.38
C SER A 146 -6.04 1.81 13.41
N ALA A 147 -6.72 2.40 12.42
CA ALA A 147 -8.16 2.24 12.25
C ALA A 147 -8.57 0.77 11.99
N ALA A 148 -7.76 0.04 11.22
CA ALA A 148 -7.97 -1.39 11.03
C ALA A 148 -7.76 -2.18 12.34
N VAL A 149 -6.78 -1.80 13.16
CA VAL A 149 -6.57 -2.36 14.51
C VAL A 149 -7.74 -2.03 15.43
N ASP A 150 -8.27 -0.80 15.40
CA ASP A 150 -9.48 -0.42 16.14
C ASP A 150 -10.64 -1.34 15.78
N PHE A 151 -10.93 -1.47 14.49
CA PHE A 151 -12.00 -2.32 14.00
C PHE A 151 -11.83 -3.78 14.44
N LEU A 152 -10.66 -4.38 14.21
CA LEU A 152 -10.36 -5.76 14.60
C LEU A 152 -10.53 -5.97 16.11
N SER A 153 -10.13 -4.98 16.93
CA SER A 153 -10.24 -5.06 18.38
C SER A 153 -11.68 -5.07 18.89
N THR A 154 -12.65 -4.64 18.07
CA THR A 154 -14.08 -4.64 18.43
C THR A 154 -14.79 -5.96 18.09
N LEU A 155 -14.14 -6.87 17.36
CA LEU A 155 -14.74 -8.14 16.94
C LEU A 155 -14.67 -9.17 18.07
N ASP A 156 -15.79 -9.80 18.42
CA ASP A 156 -15.87 -10.84 19.47
C ASP A 156 -14.95 -12.04 19.20
N LEU A 157 -14.72 -12.36 17.91
CA LEU A 157 -13.84 -13.44 17.47
C LEU A 157 -12.35 -13.11 17.56
N VAL A 158 -11.97 -11.86 17.84
CA VAL A 158 -10.58 -11.43 17.87
C VAL A 158 -10.05 -11.38 19.30
N ASP A 159 -8.85 -11.89 19.50
CA ASP A 159 -8.06 -11.57 20.69
C ASP A 159 -7.33 -10.24 20.44
N ALA A 160 -7.84 -9.17 21.03
CA ALA A 160 -7.29 -7.82 20.86
C ALA A 160 -5.84 -7.65 21.36
N SER A 161 -5.33 -8.61 22.13
CA SER A 161 -3.92 -8.63 22.56
C SER A 161 -2.99 -9.26 21.51
N ARG A 162 -3.54 -9.83 20.43
CA ARG A 162 -2.84 -10.62 19.40
C ARG A 162 -3.15 -10.09 18.00
N ILE A 163 -2.80 -8.82 17.74
CA ILE A 163 -3.02 -8.17 16.45
C ILE A 163 -1.68 -7.87 15.79
N GLY A 164 -1.56 -8.32 14.53
CA GLY A 164 -0.44 -8.02 13.64
C GLY A 164 -0.87 -7.27 12.40
N ILE A 165 0.11 -6.82 11.62
CA ILE A 165 -0.12 -6.16 10.34
C ILE A 165 0.80 -6.70 9.25
N ILE A 166 0.34 -6.62 8.00
CA ILE A 166 1.16 -6.83 6.80
C ILE A 166 1.04 -5.59 5.91
N GLY A 167 2.15 -4.95 5.64
CA GLY A 167 2.25 -3.89 4.64
C GLY A 167 3.02 -4.35 3.41
N ILE A 168 2.51 -4.09 2.21
CA ILE A 168 3.14 -4.50 0.95
C ILE A 168 3.59 -3.27 0.19
N CYS A 169 4.82 -3.26 -0.36
CA CYS A 169 5.38 -2.15 -1.13
C CYS A 169 5.39 -0.85 -0.30
N GLY A 170 4.83 0.26 -0.78
CA GLY A 170 4.75 1.52 -0.05
C GLY A 170 4.02 1.42 1.30
N PHE A 171 3.03 0.53 1.40
CA PHE A 171 2.36 0.24 2.67
C PHE A 171 3.22 -0.58 3.63
N GLY A 172 4.31 -1.19 3.18
CA GLY A 172 5.34 -1.75 4.06
C GLY A 172 6.01 -0.69 4.92
N GLY A 173 6.40 0.44 4.32
CA GLY A 173 6.94 1.58 5.07
C GLY A 173 5.92 2.24 6.00
N MET A 174 4.67 2.42 5.54
CA MET A 174 3.57 2.96 6.36
C MET A 174 3.20 2.02 7.50
N GLY A 175 3.23 0.70 7.28
CA GLY A 175 3.02 -0.32 8.31
C GLY A 175 4.11 -0.27 9.40
N LEU A 176 5.37 -0.08 9.03
CA LEU A 176 6.44 0.14 10.02
C LEU A 176 6.21 1.42 10.83
N ASN A 177 5.76 2.50 10.18
CA ASN A 177 5.41 3.74 10.89
C ASN A 177 4.21 3.52 11.82
N ALA A 178 3.20 2.76 11.39
CA ALA A 178 2.08 2.38 12.25
C ALA A 178 2.54 1.55 13.46
N ALA A 179 3.47 0.61 13.29
CA ALA A 179 4.05 -0.17 14.38
C ALA A 179 4.89 0.69 15.37
N ALA A 180 5.46 1.80 14.90
CA ALA A 180 6.11 2.78 15.79
C ALA A 180 5.10 3.63 16.58
N MET A 181 3.93 3.89 16.00
CA MET A 181 2.89 4.75 16.57
C MET A 181 1.91 3.97 17.46
N ASP A 182 1.48 2.79 17.04
CA ASP A 182 0.41 2.01 17.68
C ASP A 182 0.96 0.79 18.43
N THR A 183 1.02 0.88 19.74
CA THR A 183 1.57 -0.17 20.63
C THR A 183 0.71 -1.43 20.72
N ARG A 184 -0.51 -1.43 20.17
CA ARG A 184 -1.39 -2.60 20.07
C ARG A 184 -0.95 -3.55 18.95
N ILE A 185 -0.19 -3.06 17.96
CA ILE A 185 0.43 -3.89 16.93
C ILE A 185 1.56 -4.69 17.57
N LYS A 186 1.43 -6.02 17.63
CA LYS A 186 2.42 -6.92 18.27
C LYS A 186 3.46 -7.45 17.30
N ALA A 187 3.08 -7.60 16.04
CA ALA A 187 3.97 -8.09 14.98
C ALA A 187 3.67 -7.37 13.66
N ALA A 188 4.69 -7.01 12.91
CA ALA A 188 4.58 -6.36 11.62
C ALA A 188 5.42 -7.08 10.56
N VAL A 189 4.80 -7.42 9.43
CA VAL A 189 5.48 -7.89 8.24
C VAL A 189 5.47 -6.79 7.19
N ALA A 190 6.63 -6.46 6.62
CA ALA A 190 6.76 -5.54 5.52
C ALA A 190 7.34 -6.28 4.31
N SER A 191 6.47 -6.64 3.36
CA SER A 191 6.84 -7.35 2.15
C SER A 191 7.22 -6.37 1.05
N THR A 192 8.40 -6.57 0.44
CA THR A 192 8.92 -5.76 -0.67
C THR A 192 8.77 -4.25 -0.45
N MET A 193 9.06 -3.79 0.79
CA MET A 193 8.71 -2.45 1.26
C MET A 193 9.43 -1.33 0.51
N TYR A 194 8.72 -0.19 0.43
CA TYR A 194 9.27 1.10 0.06
C TYR A 194 9.15 2.10 1.22
N ASP A 195 10.19 2.91 1.41
CA ASP A 195 10.04 4.19 2.07
C ASP A 195 9.58 5.23 1.04
N MET A 196 8.26 5.38 0.90
CA MET A 196 7.65 6.30 -0.06
C MET A 196 8.04 7.75 0.20
N THR A 197 8.31 8.12 1.44
CA THR A 197 8.76 9.47 1.79
C THR A 197 10.19 9.72 1.35
N ARG A 198 11.09 8.75 1.57
CA ARG A 198 12.48 8.84 1.13
C ARG A 198 12.59 8.90 -0.40
N VAL A 199 11.89 8.01 -1.10
CA VAL A 199 11.99 8.00 -2.57
C VAL A 199 11.39 9.25 -3.18
N THR A 200 10.33 9.83 -2.60
CA THR A 200 9.75 11.09 -3.07
C THR A 200 10.66 12.27 -2.76
N ALA A 201 11.29 12.29 -1.59
CA ALA A 201 12.18 13.38 -1.19
C ALA A 201 13.54 13.33 -1.87
N ASN A 202 14.12 12.15 -2.03
CA ASN A 202 15.52 11.98 -2.40
C ASN A 202 15.71 11.29 -3.76
N GLY A 203 14.65 10.78 -4.37
CA GLY A 203 14.74 9.95 -5.57
C GLY A 203 15.30 8.55 -5.28
N TYR A 204 15.42 7.73 -6.33
CA TYR A 204 16.05 6.42 -6.20
C TYR A 204 17.54 6.58 -5.85
N PHE A 205 17.99 5.78 -4.90
CA PHE A 205 19.38 5.78 -4.40
C PHE A 205 19.84 7.16 -3.90
N ASP A 206 18.89 7.96 -3.37
CA ASP A 206 19.13 9.32 -2.85
C ASP A 206 19.82 10.25 -3.87
N ALA A 207 19.44 10.12 -5.15
CA ALA A 207 20.08 10.87 -6.25
C ALA A 207 19.60 12.33 -6.38
N MET A 208 18.57 12.74 -5.62
CA MET A 208 18.03 14.10 -5.61
C MET A 208 18.65 14.91 -4.47
N ASP A 209 19.33 15.98 -4.80
CA ASP A 209 19.89 16.94 -3.84
C ASP A 209 18.83 17.95 -3.33
N ALA A 210 19.27 18.89 -2.48
CA ALA A 210 18.41 19.89 -1.88
C ALA A 210 17.84 20.87 -2.90
N ASP A 211 18.61 21.24 -3.93
CA ASP A 211 18.18 22.19 -4.95
C ASP A 211 17.17 21.57 -5.89
N ALA A 212 17.39 20.34 -6.33
CA ALA A 212 16.42 19.58 -7.12
C ALA A 212 15.10 19.35 -6.33
N ARG A 213 15.18 19.10 -5.04
CA ARG A 213 14.03 18.94 -4.15
C ARG A 213 13.28 20.26 -3.96
N TYR A 214 14.01 21.39 -3.85
CA TYR A 214 13.39 22.72 -3.80
C TYR A 214 12.63 23.03 -5.09
N GLU A 215 13.24 22.77 -6.23
CA GLU A 215 12.63 23.00 -7.54
C GLU A 215 11.38 22.13 -7.75
N ALA A 216 11.42 20.86 -7.34
CA ALA A 216 10.24 19.99 -7.38
C ALA A 216 9.09 20.54 -6.52
N ARG A 217 9.37 21.04 -5.31
CA ARG A 217 8.36 21.68 -4.45
C ARG A 217 7.83 22.98 -5.07
N ARG A 218 8.68 23.76 -5.73
CA ARG A 218 8.26 24.99 -6.42
C ARG A 218 7.22 24.66 -7.50
N GLN A 219 7.49 23.67 -8.34
CA GLN A 219 6.58 23.24 -9.41
C GLN A 219 5.25 22.70 -8.83
N LEU A 220 5.31 21.91 -7.76
CA LEU A 220 4.11 21.40 -7.08
C LEU A 220 3.28 22.52 -6.44
N ASN A 221 3.91 23.56 -5.90
CA ASN A 221 3.21 24.70 -5.33
C ASN A 221 2.55 25.57 -6.45
N GLU A 222 3.17 25.68 -7.61
CA GLU A 222 2.54 26.27 -8.78
C GLU A 222 1.34 25.45 -9.25
N GLN A 223 1.46 24.10 -9.22
CA GLN A 223 0.32 23.22 -9.50
C GLN A 223 -0.82 23.43 -8.51
N ARG A 224 -0.54 23.51 -7.20
CA ARG A 224 -1.58 23.85 -6.20
C ARG A 224 -2.32 25.14 -6.52
N THR A 225 -1.60 26.16 -6.98
CA THR A 225 -2.23 27.44 -7.38
C THR A 225 -3.14 27.26 -8.61
N ARG A 226 -2.72 26.44 -9.58
CA ARG A 226 -3.56 26.11 -10.74
C ARG A 226 -4.81 25.34 -10.32
N ASP A 227 -4.65 24.32 -9.48
CA ASP A 227 -5.74 23.51 -8.96
C ASP A 227 -6.77 24.36 -8.19
N ALA A 228 -6.29 25.26 -7.32
CA ALA A 228 -7.15 26.15 -6.56
C ALA A 228 -7.96 27.10 -7.45
N ARG A 229 -7.37 27.59 -8.56
CA ARG A 229 -8.07 28.45 -9.53
C ARG A 229 -9.11 27.67 -10.35
N ALA A 230 -8.79 26.44 -10.70
CA ALA A 230 -9.66 25.58 -11.51
C ALA A 230 -10.75 24.86 -10.71
N GLY A 231 -10.61 24.76 -9.38
CA GLY A 231 -11.48 23.94 -8.52
C GLY A 231 -11.33 22.45 -8.77
N THR A 232 -10.19 22.01 -9.31
CA THR A 232 -9.89 20.61 -9.66
C THR A 232 -8.51 20.22 -9.14
N PHE A 233 -8.20 18.93 -9.19
CA PHE A 233 -6.91 18.39 -8.76
C PHE A 233 -6.24 17.68 -9.93
N ALA A 234 -5.08 18.17 -10.34
CA ALA A 234 -4.33 17.58 -11.44
C ALA A 234 -3.78 16.20 -11.04
N PRO A 235 -3.92 15.20 -11.92
CA PRO A 235 -3.28 13.91 -11.70
C PRO A 235 -1.77 14.02 -11.96
N ALA A 236 -1.01 13.23 -11.22
CA ALA A 236 0.39 12.96 -11.53
C ALA A 236 0.50 11.97 -12.71
N PRO A 237 1.68 11.81 -13.32
CA PRO A 237 1.91 10.73 -14.27
C PRO A 237 1.68 9.36 -13.62
N GLY A 238 0.86 8.50 -14.27
CA GLY A 238 0.65 7.12 -13.88
C GLY A 238 1.60 6.16 -14.60
N LEU A 239 1.38 4.85 -14.45
CA LEU A 239 2.04 3.86 -15.28
C LEU A 239 1.65 4.04 -16.75
N PRO A 240 2.59 3.84 -17.69
CA PRO A 240 2.31 4.01 -19.11
C PRO A 240 1.19 3.06 -19.56
N SER A 241 0.43 3.46 -20.57
CA SER A 241 -0.61 2.61 -21.20
C SER A 241 -0.01 1.55 -22.13
N ALA A 242 1.21 1.76 -22.59
CA ALA A 242 1.99 0.83 -23.40
C ALA A 242 3.49 1.04 -23.12
N LEU A 243 4.27 -0.03 -23.27
CA LEU A 243 5.72 0.03 -23.15
C LEU A 243 6.35 0.46 -24.48
N SER A 244 7.39 1.31 -24.43
CA SER A 244 8.22 1.69 -25.58
C SER A 244 9.31 0.66 -25.88
N GLY A 245 9.64 -0.18 -24.91
CA GLY A 245 10.70 -1.20 -24.98
C GLY A 245 11.97 -0.82 -24.23
N ASP A 246 12.24 0.47 -24.04
CA ASP A 246 13.46 0.98 -23.42
C ASP A 246 13.31 1.20 -21.89
N GLU A 247 12.17 0.88 -21.32
CA GLU A 247 11.93 1.03 -19.89
C GLU A 247 12.85 0.12 -19.06
N PRO A 248 13.25 0.58 -17.86
CA PRO A 248 13.91 -0.28 -16.88
C PRO A 248 13.07 -1.52 -16.55
N GLN A 249 13.73 -2.65 -16.24
CA GLN A 249 13.02 -3.91 -15.99
C GLN A 249 11.89 -3.77 -14.96
N PHE A 250 12.12 -3.08 -13.86
CA PHE A 250 11.09 -2.90 -12.83
C PHE A 250 9.82 -2.17 -13.32
N VAL A 251 9.94 -1.29 -14.32
CA VAL A 251 8.78 -0.64 -14.96
C VAL A 251 7.99 -1.65 -15.78
N LYS A 252 8.70 -2.53 -16.49
CA LYS A 252 8.07 -3.65 -17.23
C LYS A 252 7.36 -4.60 -16.26
N ASP A 253 7.99 -4.95 -15.14
CA ASP A 253 7.40 -5.80 -14.10
C ASP A 253 6.11 -5.17 -13.52
N TYR A 254 6.11 -3.87 -13.25
CA TYR A 254 4.90 -3.16 -12.80
C TYR A 254 3.83 -3.08 -13.89
N PHE A 255 4.24 -2.86 -15.13
CA PHE A 255 3.31 -2.87 -16.27
C PHE A 255 2.66 -4.25 -16.39
N ASP A 256 3.44 -5.32 -16.34
CA ASP A 256 2.95 -6.68 -16.44
C ASP A 256 1.96 -7.01 -15.33
N TYR A 257 2.24 -6.59 -14.10
CA TYR A 257 1.30 -6.79 -13.00
C TYR A 257 0.04 -5.94 -13.15
N TYR A 258 0.16 -4.62 -13.29
CA TYR A 258 -0.99 -3.71 -13.18
C TYR A 258 -1.79 -3.53 -14.46
N LYS A 259 -1.17 -3.72 -15.65
CA LYS A 259 -1.80 -3.44 -16.95
C LYS A 259 -2.20 -4.68 -17.72
N THR A 260 -1.89 -5.88 -17.21
CA THR A 260 -2.28 -7.15 -17.83
C THR A 260 -3.26 -7.93 -16.94
N LYS A 261 -3.68 -9.11 -17.40
CA LYS A 261 -4.59 -9.98 -16.65
C LYS A 261 -4.02 -10.50 -15.32
N CYS A 262 -2.71 -10.33 -15.09
CA CYS A 262 -2.05 -10.78 -13.87
C CYS A 262 -2.70 -10.13 -12.63
N GLY A 263 -2.67 -8.81 -12.58
CA GLY A 263 -3.17 -8.08 -11.43
C GLY A 263 -3.98 -6.83 -11.79
N PHE A 264 -4.45 -6.66 -13.05
CA PHE A 264 -5.30 -5.53 -13.41
C PHE A 264 -6.59 -5.51 -12.58
N HIS A 265 -6.90 -4.35 -12.00
CA HIS A 265 -8.18 -4.11 -11.35
C HIS A 265 -8.73 -2.70 -11.67
N PRO A 266 -10.02 -2.55 -12.05
CA PRO A 266 -10.56 -1.26 -12.51
C PRO A 266 -10.53 -0.15 -11.45
N ARG A 267 -10.54 -0.48 -10.16
CA ARG A 267 -10.44 0.51 -9.06
C ARG A 267 -9.01 0.81 -8.63
N SER A 268 -8.01 0.06 -9.13
CA SER A 268 -6.60 0.31 -8.80
C SER A 268 -6.09 1.54 -9.54
N ILE A 269 -5.46 2.45 -8.82
CA ILE A 269 -4.83 3.66 -9.38
C ILE A 269 -3.73 3.27 -10.37
N ASN A 270 -2.90 2.27 -10.03
CA ASN A 270 -1.81 1.84 -10.91
C ASN A 270 -2.33 1.14 -12.18
N SER A 271 -3.49 0.50 -12.12
CA SER A 271 -4.11 -0.12 -13.30
C SER A 271 -4.77 0.90 -14.21
N ASN A 272 -5.42 1.92 -13.67
CA ASN A 272 -6.42 2.68 -14.42
C ASN A 272 -6.45 4.19 -14.13
N GLY A 273 -5.48 4.71 -13.39
CA GLY A 273 -5.48 6.12 -12.99
C GLY A 273 -4.11 6.66 -12.63
N ALA A 274 -4.13 7.70 -11.84
CA ALA A 274 -2.96 8.34 -11.27
C ALA A 274 -3.31 9.00 -9.94
N TRP A 275 -2.29 9.18 -9.12
CA TRP A 275 -2.39 9.93 -7.87
C TRP A 275 -2.62 11.43 -8.12
N ASN A 276 -3.22 12.11 -7.16
CA ASN A 276 -3.22 13.57 -7.11
C ASN A 276 -1.77 14.09 -7.03
N ALA A 277 -1.36 14.91 -7.96
CA ALA A 277 0.03 15.36 -8.12
C ALA A 277 0.60 16.03 -6.86
N THR A 278 -0.21 16.82 -6.16
CA THR A 278 0.22 17.60 -5.00
C THR A 278 0.35 16.79 -3.72
N SER A 279 -0.05 15.50 -3.72
CA SER A 279 0.21 14.56 -2.61
C SER A 279 1.70 14.43 -2.28
N SER A 280 2.58 14.58 -3.27
CA SER A 280 4.04 14.51 -3.11
C SER A 280 4.59 15.49 -2.08
N LEU A 281 3.94 16.62 -1.86
CA LEU A 281 4.44 17.66 -0.95
C LEU A 281 4.61 17.14 0.49
N SER A 282 3.63 16.40 1.01
CA SER A 282 3.73 15.81 2.34
C SER A 282 4.76 14.69 2.40
N PHE A 283 4.85 13.86 1.37
CA PHE A 283 5.87 12.80 1.29
C PHE A 283 7.29 13.34 1.29
N MET A 284 7.54 14.53 0.71
CA MET A 284 8.87 15.15 0.73
C MET A 284 9.31 15.69 2.10
N THR A 285 8.38 15.83 3.05
CA THR A 285 8.67 16.56 4.29
C THR A 285 8.27 15.81 5.57
N MET A 286 7.70 14.61 5.45
CA MET A 286 7.20 13.82 6.58
C MET A 286 7.81 12.41 6.59
N PRO A 287 9.06 12.23 7.04
CA PRO A 287 9.76 10.95 6.97
C PRO A 287 9.10 9.90 7.89
N ILE A 288 8.54 8.83 7.30
CA ILE A 288 7.80 7.80 8.05
C ILE A 288 8.68 6.85 8.88
N LEU A 289 9.98 6.74 8.60
CA LEU A 289 10.88 5.87 9.37
C LEU A 289 11.74 6.64 10.39
N ALA A 290 11.33 7.85 10.78
CA ALA A 290 12.05 8.66 11.75
C ALA A 290 12.14 8.00 13.14
N TYR A 291 11.11 7.25 13.54
CA TYR A 291 11.01 6.56 14.82
C TYR A 291 11.10 5.04 14.72
N ALA A 292 11.65 4.52 13.62
CA ALA A 292 11.78 3.08 13.41
C ALA A 292 12.60 2.36 14.50
N SER A 293 13.56 3.04 15.12
CA SER A 293 14.36 2.52 16.24
C SER A 293 13.54 2.33 17.54
N GLU A 294 12.35 2.92 17.64
CA GLU A 294 11.49 2.81 18.82
C GLU A 294 10.45 1.68 18.69
N ILE A 295 10.39 0.99 17.54
CA ILE A 295 9.46 -0.12 17.32
C ILE A 295 9.85 -1.29 18.24
N ARG A 296 8.97 -1.59 19.20
CA ARG A 296 9.14 -2.73 20.14
C ARG A 296 8.52 -4.02 19.64
N SER A 297 7.52 -3.92 18.76
CA SER A 297 6.86 -5.06 18.10
C SER A 297 7.88 -5.93 17.36
N ALA A 298 7.58 -7.21 17.19
CA ALA A 298 8.34 -8.05 16.27
C ALA A 298 8.21 -7.53 14.83
N VAL A 299 9.30 -7.55 14.06
CA VAL A 299 9.30 -7.09 12.65
C VAL A 299 9.98 -8.12 11.76
N LEU A 300 9.30 -8.48 10.67
CA LEU A 300 9.87 -9.27 9.57
C LEU A 300 9.83 -8.44 8.28
N LEU A 301 10.99 -8.10 7.76
CA LEU A 301 11.15 -7.51 6.44
C LEU A 301 11.41 -8.62 5.42
N ILE A 302 10.65 -8.63 4.32
CA ILE A 302 10.82 -9.59 3.23
C ILE A 302 11.08 -8.80 1.95
N HIS A 303 12.13 -9.14 1.19
CA HIS A 303 12.41 -8.46 -0.07
C HIS A 303 13.01 -9.41 -1.10
N GLY A 304 12.75 -9.15 -2.38
CA GLY A 304 13.35 -9.90 -3.47
C GLY A 304 14.82 -9.49 -3.70
N GLU A 305 15.69 -10.46 -3.95
CA GLU A 305 17.12 -10.24 -4.20
C GLU A 305 17.36 -9.33 -5.41
N LYS A 306 16.58 -9.50 -6.48
CA LYS A 306 16.68 -8.74 -7.73
C LYS A 306 15.81 -7.47 -7.75
N ALA A 307 15.08 -7.21 -6.69
CA ALA A 307 14.23 -6.03 -6.61
C ALA A 307 15.10 -4.74 -6.58
N HIS A 308 14.81 -3.81 -7.48
CA HIS A 308 15.46 -2.49 -7.56
C HIS A 308 15.29 -1.68 -6.26
N SER A 309 14.28 -2.03 -5.46
CA SER A 309 13.89 -1.38 -4.19
C SER A 309 14.48 -2.06 -2.94
N ARG A 310 15.27 -3.11 -3.09
CA ARG A 310 15.78 -3.92 -1.98
C ARG A 310 16.48 -3.08 -0.90
N TYR A 311 17.21 -2.04 -1.31
CA TYR A 311 17.94 -1.17 -0.39
C TYR A 311 17.03 -0.46 0.63
N PHE A 312 15.73 -0.25 0.34
CA PHE A 312 14.81 0.32 1.32
C PHE A 312 14.62 -0.61 2.52
N SER A 313 14.44 -1.91 2.29
CA SER A 313 14.33 -2.88 3.39
C SER A 313 15.65 -3.04 4.15
N GLU A 314 16.77 -3.08 3.46
CA GLU A 314 18.08 -3.20 4.09
C GLU A 314 18.40 -1.98 4.98
N ASP A 315 18.06 -0.78 4.51
CA ASP A 315 18.30 0.45 5.29
C ASP A 315 17.25 0.65 6.39
N ALA A 316 16.00 0.20 6.21
CA ALA A 316 15.01 0.16 7.27
C ALA A 316 15.46 -0.80 8.38
N PHE A 317 15.94 -2.00 8.02
CA PHE A 317 16.44 -2.99 8.98
C PHE A 317 17.54 -2.43 9.87
N LYS A 318 18.48 -1.65 9.30
CA LYS A 318 19.55 -0.98 10.05
C LYS A 318 19.04 0.05 11.07
N LYS A 319 17.83 0.60 10.87
CA LYS A 319 17.20 1.55 11.78
C LYS A 319 16.46 0.88 12.94
N LEU A 320 16.05 -0.38 12.76
CA LEU A 320 15.33 -1.13 13.77
C LEU A 320 16.25 -1.50 14.94
N SER A 321 15.70 -1.55 16.14
CA SER A 321 16.41 -1.95 17.36
C SER A 321 15.76 -3.15 18.03
N GLY A 322 16.54 -3.94 18.78
CA GLY A 322 16.07 -5.15 19.46
C GLY A 322 16.40 -6.42 18.66
N ASP A 323 16.17 -7.56 19.30
CA ASP A 323 16.52 -8.90 18.81
C ASP A 323 15.34 -9.63 18.12
N ASN A 324 14.15 -9.04 18.14
CA ASN A 324 12.94 -9.55 17.49
C ASN A 324 12.72 -8.92 16.08
N LYS A 325 13.80 -8.66 15.35
CA LYS A 325 13.81 -8.06 14.02
C LYS A 325 14.49 -8.98 13.03
N GLU A 326 13.86 -9.19 11.89
CA GLU A 326 14.34 -10.10 10.87
C GLU A 326 14.31 -9.46 9.48
N LEU A 327 15.31 -9.79 8.66
CA LEU A 327 15.35 -9.44 7.24
C LEU A 327 15.53 -10.72 6.43
N LEU A 328 14.55 -11.04 5.58
CA LEU A 328 14.57 -12.20 4.70
C LEU A 328 14.66 -11.74 3.24
N ILE A 329 15.75 -12.09 2.58
CA ILE A 329 15.95 -11.83 1.16
C ILE A 329 15.61 -13.10 0.37
N ILE A 330 14.64 -13.01 -0.54
CA ILE A 330 14.20 -14.11 -1.38
C ILE A 330 15.08 -14.19 -2.62
N PRO A 331 15.84 -15.29 -2.80
CA PRO A 331 16.74 -15.43 -3.94
C PRO A 331 16.01 -15.31 -5.28
N ASN A 332 16.63 -14.62 -6.22
CA ASN A 332 16.14 -14.40 -7.58
C ASN A 332 14.81 -13.65 -7.74
N ALA A 333 14.08 -13.35 -6.68
CA ALA A 333 12.79 -12.65 -6.75
C ALA A 333 12.96 -11.16 -7.12
N SER A 334 12.07 -10.68 -7.98
CA SER A 334 11.86 -9.27 -8.28
C SER A 334 10.97 -8.61 -7.20
N HIS A 335 10.62 -7.34 -7.41
CA HIS A 335 9.70 -6.63 -6.53
C HIS A 335 8.27 -7.18 -6.62
N THR A 336 7.79 -7.41 -7.84
CA THR A 336 6.40 -7.81 -8.11
C THR A 336 6.16 -9.31 -7.93
N ASP A 337 7.19 -10.15 -7.95
CA ASP A 337 7.06 -11.56 -7.60
C ASP A 337 6.51 -11.76 -6.17
N LEU A 338 6.70 -10.78 -5.30
CA LEU A 338 6.13 -10.77 -3.95
C LEU A 338 4.73 -10.15 -3.87
N TYR A 339 4.06 -9.91 -5.00
CA TYR A 339 2.66 -9.46 -5.03
C TYR A 339 1.68 -10.64 -5.14
N ASP A 340 1.96 -11.60 -6.03
CA ASP A 340 1.07 -12.72 -6.36
C ASP A 340 1.79 -14.05 -6.67
N GLY A 341 3.11 -14.09 -6.65
CA GLY A 341 3.90 -15.30 -6.85
C GLY A 341 3.77 -16.26 -5.69
N MET A 342 2.77 -17.16 -5.72
CA MET A 342 2.47 -18.09 -4.62
C MET A 342 3.62 -19.01 -4.25
N ASP A 343 4.49 -19.32 -5.19
CA ASP A 343 5.70 -20.16 -5.02
C ASP A 343 6.91 -19.34 -4.53
N VAL A 344 6.81 -18.00 -4.58
CA VAL A 344 7.89 -17.07 -4.24
C VAL A 344 7.65 -16.40 -2.88
N ILE A 345 6.39 -16.05 -2.60
CA ILE A 345 6.00 -15.44 -1.33
C ILE A 345 6.17 -16.48 -0.21
N PRO A 346 7.02 -16.21 0.80
CA PRO A 346 7.32 -17.20 1.84
C PRO A 346 6.22 -17.27 2.90
N PHE A 347 4.99 -17.68 2.51
CA PHE A 347 3.84 -17.71 3.41
C PHE A 347 4.05 -18.57 4.66
N ASP A 348 4.77 -19.68 4.54
CA ASP A 348 5.08 -20.53 5.70
C ASP A 348 5.97 -19.81 6.71
N ARG A 349 6.86 -18.96 6.23
CA ARG A 349 7.70 -18.13 7.10
C ARG A 349 6.91 -16.99 7.76
N ILE A 350 5.97 -16.38 7.01
CA ILE A 350 5.06 -15.36 7.53
C ILE A 350 4.16 -15.97 8.61
N GLU A 351 3.60 -17.15 8.37
CA GLU A 351 2.79 -17.90 9.33
C GLU A 351 3.59 -18.20 10.62
N ALA A 352 4.78 -18.79 10.48
CA ALA A 352 5.63 -19.09 11.62
C ALA A 352 5.99 -17.84 12.44
N PHE A 353 6.26 -16.72 11.76
CA PHE A 353 6.54 -15.45 12.40
C PHE A 353 5.35 -14.93 13.22
N PHE A 354 4.14 -14.89 12.66
CA PHE A 354 2.97 -14.45 13.40
C PHE A 354 2.59 -15.43 14.51
N THR A 355 2.68 -16.74 14.29
CA THR A 355 2.40 -17.75 15.33
C THR A 355 3.32 -17.60 16.54
N SER A 356 4.56 -17.19 16.34
CA SER A 356 5.54 -16.99 17.41
C SER A 356 5.42 -15.65 18.14
N ASN A 357 4.74 -14.66 17.54
CA ASN A 357 4.74 -13.27 18.05
C ASN A 357 3.34 -12.72 18.34
N LEU A 358 2.29 -13.47 18.04
CA LEU A 358 0.89 -13.20 18.38
C LEU A 358 0.34 -14.31 19.29
#